data_2f8a0cd20eae33562d04539fabb02298
#
_entry.id   2f8a0cd20eae33562d04539fabb02298
#
_cell.length_a   1.000
_cell.length_b   1.000
_cell.length_c   1.000
_cell.angle_alpha   90.00
_cell.angle_beta   90.00
_cell.angle_gamma   90.00
#
_symmetry.space_group_name_H-M   'P 1'
#
loop_
_entity.id
_entity.type
_entity.pdbx_description
1 polymer ?
#
loop_
_entity_poly.entity_id
_entity_poly.type
_entity_poly.pdbx_seq_one_letter_code
_entity_poly.pdbx_strand_id
1 'polypeptide(L)'
;YMIVDSNIELEIKLLGDYPNWQFLSENELKRKTIEIYFDLKTAKKFCSKEQKVIKVPNTDVFKVVSPILISRGISRIVSPDQLIAL
;
A
#
# COMPACT_ATOMS: atom_id res chain seq x y z
N TYR A 1 -4.76 -8.45 -0.74
CA TYR A 1 -3.70 -8.84 0.20
C TYR A 1 -2.75 -7.69 0.46
N MET A 2 -2.30 -7.59 1.67
CA MET A 2 -1.34 -6.57 2.12
C MET A 2 -0.22 -7.25 2.89
N ILE A 3 0.94 -6.60 2.94
CA ILE A 3 2.08 -7.05 3.74
C ILE A 3 2.17 -6.18 4.99
N VAL A 4 2.30 -6.81 6.14
CA VAL A 4 2.50 -6.15 7.44
C VAL A 4 3.73 -6.74 8.12
N ASP A 5 4.32 -6.00 9.05
CA ASP A 5 5.45 -6.51 9.84
C ASP A 5 4.97 -7.43 10.98
N SER A 6 5.91 -7.92 11.79
CA SER A 6 5.59 -8.84 12.88
C SER A 6 4.71 -8.23 13.96
N ASN A 7 4.63 -6.91 14.05
CA ASN A 7 3.77 -6.17 14.97
C ASN A 7 2.44 -5.77 14.33
N ILE A 8 2.14 -6.31 13.16
CA ILE A 8 0.95 -6.01 12.36
C ILE A 8 0.88 -4.52 11.98
N GLU A 9 2.04 -3.90 11.76
CA GLU A 9 2.13 -2.54 11.23
C GLU A 9 2.25 -2.57 9.71
N LEU A 10 1.64 -1.59 9.06
CA LEU A 10 1.63 -1.49 7.60
C LEU A 10 3.01 -1.15 7.07
N GLU A 11 3.39 -1.77 5.95
CA GLU A 11 4.57 -1.39 5.21
C GLU A 11 4.27 -0.12 4.42
N ILE A 12 4.92 0.98 4.77
CA ILE A 12 4.70 2.28 4.15
C ILE A 12 5.87 2.58 3.22
N LYS A 13 5.54 2.96 1.98
CA LYS A 13 6.52 3.36 0.96
C LYS A 13 6.16 4.72 0.40
N LEU A 14 7.14 5.42 -0.17
CA LEU A 14 6.88 6.63 -0.94
C LEU A 14 6.46 6.25 -2.36
N LEU A 15 5.55 7.03 -2.94
CA LEU A 15 5.10 6.79 -4.31
C LEU A 15 6.26 6.82 -5.30
N GLY A 16 7.28 7.63 -5.04
CA GLY A 16 8.50 7.69 -5.86
C GLY A 16 9.35 6.41 -5.86
N ASP A 17 9.10 5.48 -4.92
CA ASP A 17 9.79 4.20 -4.89
C ASP A 17 9.26 3.20 -5.92
N TYR A 18 8.17 3.54 -6.60
CA TYR A 18 7.55 2.69 -7.63
C TYR A 18 7.93 3.16 -9.04
N PRO A 19 8.61 2.33 -9.84
CA PRO A 19 9.03 2.72 -11.19
C PRO A 19 7.87 3.14 -12.11
N ASN A 20 6.70 2.52 -11.95
CA ASN A 20 5.55 2.77 -12.81
C ASN A 20 4.93 4.17 -12.64
N TRP A 21 5.26 4.88 -11.57
CA TRP A 21 4.63 6.15 -11.24
C TRP A 21 5.58 7.34 -11.36
N GLN A 22 6.76 7.16 -11.95
CA GLN A 22 7.79 8.20 -12.05
C GLN A 22 7.39 9.41 -12.91
N PHE A 23 6.36 9.26 -13.73
CA PHE A 23 5.84 10.36 -14.54
C PHE A 23 5.04 11.40 -13.75
N LEU A 24 4.70 11.10 -12.50
CA LEU A 24 3.95 12.02 -11.64
C LEU A 24 4.80 13.19 -11.17
N SER A 25 4.14 14.26 -10.70
CA SER A 25 4.84 15.42 -10.15
C SER A 25 5.65 15.05 -8.91
N GLU A 26 6.67 15.85 -8.61
CA GLU A 26 7.52 15.64 -7.45
C GLU A 26 6.73 15.61 -6.14
N ASN A 27 5.68 16.44 -6.02
CA ASN A 27 4.82 16.45 -4.85
C ASN A 27 4.06 15.12 -4.68
N GLU A 28 3.60 14.51 -5.77
CA GLU A 28 2.95 13.20 -5.72
C GLU A 28 3.95 12.11 -5.34
N LEU A 29 5.17 12.15 -5.87
CA LEU A 29 6.19 11.13 -5.59
C LEU A 29 6.61 11.09 -4.12
N LYS A 30 6.40 12.16 -3.37
CA LYS A 30 6.69 12.23 -1.94
C LYS A 30 5.56 11.71 -1.05
N ARG A 31 4.42 11.33 -1.63
CA ARG A 31 3.28 10.84 -0.86
C ARG A 31 3.56 9.45 -0.29
N LYS A 32 3.17 9.25 0.95
CA LYS A 32 3.25 7.93 1.59
C LYS A 32 2.12 7.05 1.09
N THR A 33 2.44 5.81 0.82
CA THR A 33 1.53 4.83 0.23
C THR A 33 1.58 3.52 0.97
N ILE A 34 0.53 2.73 0.80
CA ILE A 34 0.55 1.30 1.09
C ILE A 34 0.26 0.55 -0.21
N GLU A 35 0.82 -0.64 -0.34
CA GLU A 35 0.65 -1.46 -1.53
C GLU A 35 -0.30 -2.63 -1.25
N ILE A 36 -1.18 -2.93 -2.20
CA ILE A 36 -2.06 -4.09 -2.15
C ILE A 36 -1.77 -5.02 -3.32
N TYR A 37 -2.03 -6.30 -3.14
CA TYR A 37 -1.83 -7.34 -4.14
C TYR A 37 -3.15 -8.07 -4.38
N PHE A 38 -3.42 -8.47 -5.63
CA PHE A 38 -4.65 -9.16 -5.99
C PHE A 38 -4.58 -10.65 -5.72
N ASP A 39 -3.39 -11.26 -5.74
CA ASP A 39 -3.25 -12.68 -5.47
C ASP A 39 -2.23 -12.95 -4.35
N LEU A 40 -2.49 -14.03 -3.63
CA LEU A 40 -1.67 -14.43 -2.48
C LEU A 40 -0.26 -14.81 -2.88
N LYS A 41 -0.09 -15.45 -4.03
CA LYS A 41 1.21 -15.91 -4.51
C LYS A 41 2.16 -14.72 -4.75
N THR A 42 1.66 -13.67 -5.40
CA THR A 42 2.44 -12.45 -5.62
C THR A 42 2.78 -11.75 -4.31
N ALA A 43 1.81 -11.64 -3.40
CA ALA A 43 2.05 -11.04 -2.09
C ALA A 43 3.13 -11.80 -1.31
N LYS A 44 3.08 -13.13 -1.29
CA LYS A 44 4.10 -13.96 -0.62
C LYS A 44 5.48 -13.80 -1.24
N LYS A 45 5.56 -13.58 -2.54
CA LYS A 45 6.83 -13.38 -3.24
C LYS A 45 7.58 -12.14 -2.73
N PHE A 46 6.87 -11.09 -2.39
CA PHE A 46 7.44 -9.85 -1.88
C PHE A 46 7.48 -9.76 -0.35
N CYS A 47 6.95 -10.78 0.33
CA CYS A 47 6.91 -10.84 1.79
C CYS A 47 8.22 -11.42 2.32
N SER A 48 8.87 -10.70 3.25
CA SER A 48 10.07 -11.21 3.93
C SER A 48 9.69 -12.17 5.06
N LYS A 49 10.70 -12.83 5.66
CA LYS A 49 10.49 -13.76 6.77
C LYS A 49 9.89 -13.11 8.01
N GLU A 50 10.14 -11.82 8.20
CA GLU A 50 9.66 -11.06 9.35
C GLU A 50 8.32 -10.38 9.09
N GLN A 51 7.79 -10.52 7.89
CA GLN A 51 6.53 -9.94 7.48
C GLN A 51 5.45 -11.01 7.34
N LYS A 52 4.20 -10.57 7.32
CA LYS A 52 3.04 -11.44 7.12
C LYS A 52 2.17 -10.86 6.01
N VAL A 53 1.49 -11.77 5.30
CA VAL A 53 0.46 -11.38 4.32
C VAL A 53 -0.89 -11.49 5.00
N ILE A 54 -1.68 -10.42 4.95
CA ILE A 54 -3.06 -10.42 5.44
C ILE A 54 -4.02 -10.25 4.27
N LYS A 55 -5.19 -10.87 4.38
CA LYS A 55 -6.24 -10.76 3.38
C LYS A 55 -7.11 -9.55 3.67
N VAL A 56 -7.31 -8.70 2.66
CA VAL A 56 -8.28 -7.61 2.72
C VAL A 56 -9.52 -8.06 1.95
N PRO A 57 -10.72 -8.13 2.58
CA PRO A 57 -11.91 -8.70 1.95
C PRO A 57 -12.31 -7.98 0.66
N ASN A 58 -12.24 -6.65 0.66
CA ASN A 58 -12.47 -5.82 -0.52
C ASN A 58 -11.89 -4.42 -0.29
N THR A 59 -11.85 -3.61 -1.35
CA THR A 59 -11.26 -2.27 -1.28
C THR A 59 -12.10 -1.25 -0.52
N ASP A 60 -13.36 -1.55 -0.22
CA ASP A 60 -14.23 -0.65 0.56
C ASP A 60 -13.73 -0.47 1.99
N VAL A 61 -12.96 -1.43 2.51
CA VAL A 61 -12.29 -1.32 3.80
C VAL A 61 -11.43 -0.06 3.86
N PHE A 62 -10.75 0.31 2.76
CA PHE A 62 -9.90 1.49 2.72
C PHE A 62 -10.68 2.79 2.82
N LYS A 63 -11.93 2.81 2.32
CA LYS A 63 -12.81 3.97 2.48
C LYS A 63 -13.20 4.18 3.94
N VAL A 64 -13.47 3.09 4.64
CA VAL A 64 -13.84 3.13 6.06
C VAL A 64 -12.67 3.60 6.92
N VAL A 65 -11.46 3.13 6.64
CA VAL A 65 -10.27 3.46 7.43
C VAL A 65 -9.49 4.66 6.90
N SER A 66 -9.94 5.29 5.81
CA SER A 66 -9.20 6.40 5.19
C SER A 66 -8.88 7.55 6.15
N PRO A 67 -9.77 7.98 7.06
CA PRO A 67 -9.40 9.02 8.03
C PRO A 67 -8.19 8.64 8.89
N ILE A 68 -8.09 7.36 9.27
CA ILE A 68 -6.97 6.86 10.07
C ILE A 68 -5.69 6.86 9.23
N LEU A 69 -5.76 6.39 7.98
CA LEU A 69 -4.61 6.36 7.09
C LEU A 69 -4.10 7.77 6.80
N ILE A 70 -5.00 8.69 6.50
CA ILE A 70 -4.65 10.09 6.24
C ILE A 70 -3.99 10.73 7.47
N SER A 71 -4.48 10.43 8.67
CA SER A 71 -3.88 10.94 9.92
C SER A 71 -2.45 10.45 10.12
N ARG A 72 -2.09 9.31 9.52
CA ARG A 72 -0.72 8.78 9.53
C ARG A 72 0.12 9.25 8.35
N GLY A 73 -0.41 10.14 7.53
CA GLY A 73 0.27 10.66 6.35
C GLY A 73 0.17 9.77 5.12
N ILE A 74 -0.61 8.71 5.17
CA ILE A 74 -0.82 7.79 4.03
C ILE A 74 -1.99 8.33 3.21
N SER A 75 -1.72 8.75 1.97
CA SER A 75 -2.75 9.38 1.14
C SER A 75 -3.03 8.64 -0.17
N ARG A 76 -2.29 7.58 -0.46
CA ARG A 76 -2.44 6.80 -1.70
C ARG A 76 -2.34 5.31 -1.41
N ILE A 77 -3.03 4.51 -2.23
CA ILE A 77 -2.92 3.05 -2.24
C ILE A 77 -2.46 2.64 -3.63
N VAL A 78 -1.41 1.84 -3.70
CA VAL A 78 -0.87 1.30 -4.96
C VAL A 78 -1.36 -0.13 -5.12
N SER A 79 -2.04 -0.41 -6.23
CA SER A 79 -2.40 -1.77 -6.65
C SER A 79 -1.64 -2.14 -7.91
N PRO A 80 -1.71 -3.41 -8.36
CA PRO A 80 -0.98 -3.82 -9.57
C PRO A 80 -1.34 -3.04 -10.83
N ASP A 81 -2.54 -2.48 -10.90
CA ASP A 81 -3.04 -1.81 -12.12
C ASP A 81 -3.51 -0.37 -11.91
N GLN A 82 -3.53 0.15 -10.68
CA GLN A 82 -4.02 1.50 -10.46
C GLN A 82 -3.48 2.14 -9.19
N LEU A 83 -3.57 3.46 -9.16
CA LEU A 83 -3.25 4.29 -8.01
C LEU A 83 -4.55 4.86 -7.46
N ILE A 84 -4.84 4.59 -6.20
CA ILE A 84 -6.08 4.99 -5.53
C ILE A 84 -5.78 6.17 -4.59
N ALA A 85 -6.50 7.28 -4.76
CA ALA A 85 -6.44 8.42 -3.84
C ALA A 85 -7.40 8.19 -2.68
N LEU A 86 -6.92 8.43 -1.48
CA LEU A 86 -7.74 8.37 -0.26
C LEU A 86 -8.42 9.69 0.03
#